data_bb97c0f5b6c08b36898edf46163dc9d8
#
_entry.id   bb97c0f5b6c08b36898edf46163dc9d8
#
_cell.length_a   1.000
_cell.length_b   1.000
_cell.length_c   1.000
_cell.angle_alpha   90.00
_cell.angle_beta   90.00
_cell.angle_gamma   90.00
#
_symmetry.space_group_name_H-M   'P 1'
#
loop_
_entity.id
_entity.type
_entity.pdbx_description
1 polymer ?
#
loop_
_entity_poly.entity_id
_entity_poly.type
_entity_poly.pdbx_seq_one_letter_code
_entity_poly.pdbx_strand_id
1 'polypeptide(L)'
;MEAYEDKTGGQVLTLAHNGNLSNGIMFPVETNPATGQPLDADYVRNRIRWEPIYEATQIKGDGEAHPFLSPNDEFADYGTWDWNNLGPVPKTQDMLQYEYAREALKNGLLLEDRLGVNPYKFGMVGSTDSHTGLATAEEENFYGKHSGVEPGEDRLFGEVGHFSGSDIHWMSWSQVASGYAAVWATENTREAIWDAMRRKEVYGTTGPRMTVWFFGGWEFEQSDAEARTPGRIGYSKGVSMGGDLSDAPAGEAPSFLVAALRDPYSGNLDRMQMVKGWLDASGETHEHVYDIAWSGDRRPGSDGKVPPVGNTVDVENASWSNTIGAPELVTVWEDPDFDPDVSAFYYVRVLEIPTPHWSMYDAVRFGLELPEDTPRMNQERAYSSPIWYTPSR
;
A
#
# COMPACT_ATOMS: atom_id res chain seq x y z
N MET A 1 -2.96 26.35 -3.15
CA MET A 1 -2.61 25.68 -4.42
C MET A 1 -3.23 26.41 -5.60
N GLU A 2 -4.53 26.60 -5.65
CA GLU A 2 -5.24 27.32 -6.72
C GLU A 2 -4.63 28.70 -7.03
N ALA A 3 -4.45 29.55 -6.01
CA ALA A 3 -3.81 30.86 -6.19
C ALA A 3 -2.38 30.81 -6.75
N TYR A 4 -1.66 29.71 -6.55
CA TYR A 4 -0.35 29.50 -7.18
C TYR A 4 -0.50 29.16 -8.66
N GLU A 5 -1.39 28.23 -8.99
CA GLU A 5 -1.65 27.85 -10.39
C GLU A 5 -2.15 29.04 -11.20
N ASP A 6 -3.12 29.79 -10.65
CA ASP A 6 -3.69 31.00 -11.29
C ASP A 6 -2.62 32.06 -11.55
N LYS A 7 -1.70 32.24 -10.60
CA LYS A 7 -0.67 33.27 -10.70
C LYS A 7 0.48 32.90 -11.62
N THR A 8 0.84 31.61 -11.67
CA THR A 8 2.09 31.14 -12.30
C THR A 8 1.88 30.35 -13.57
N GLY A 9 0.68 29.81 -13.81
CA GLY A 9 0.41 28.80 -14.83
C GLY A 9 1.08 27.44 -14.55
N GLY A 10 1.71 27.28 -13.37
CA GLY A 10 2.27 26.02 -12.94
C GLY A 10 1.19 25.05 -12.46
N GLN A 11 1.55 23.80 -12.28
CA GLN A 11 0.67 22.77 -11.72
C GLN A 11 1.21 22.28 -10.37
N VAL A 12 0.30 21.91 -9.46
CA VAL A 12 0.62 21.43 -8.11
C VAL A 12 -0.18 20.16 -7.81
N LEU A 13 0.42 19.18 -7.21
CA LEU A 13 -0.25 18.10 -6.53
C LEU A 13 0.30 17.95 -5.11
N THR A 14 -0.49 17.42 -4.22
CA THR A 14 -0.07 17.02 -2.88
C THR A 14 -0.12 15.52 -2.74
N LEU A 15 0.70 15.02 -1.86
CA LEU A 15 0.79 13.62 -1.51
C LEU A 15 0.37 13.51 -0.05
N ALA A 16 -0.75 12.86 0.22
CA ALA A 16 -1.22 12.66 1.58
C ALA A 16 -0.22 11.78 2.34
N HIS A 17 0.22 12.23 3.51
CA HIS A 17 1.37 11.71 4.25
C HIS A 17 1.02 11.47 5.72
N ASN A 18 1.56 10.40 6.33
CA ASN A 18 1.30 10.02 7.72
C ASN A 18 -0.20 9.78 8.04
N GLY A 19 -0.92 9.07 7.19
CA GLY A 19 -2.32 8.72 7.44
C GLY A 19 -2.51 8.01 8.77
N ASN A 20 -1.71 6.97 9.00
CA ASN A 20 -1.69 6.16 10.22
C ASN A 20 -1.28 6.93 11.50
N LEU A 21 -0.93 8.19 11.43
CA LEU A 21 -0.53 9.05 12.55
C LEU A 21 -1.35 10.35 12.62
N SER A 22 -2.51 10.39 11.98
CA SER A 22 -3.28 11.63 11.76
C SER A 22 -4.31 11.96 12.83
N ASN A 23 -4.46 11.15 13.89
CA ASN A 23 -5.54 11.28 14.88
C ASN A 23 -6.96 11.20 14.26
N GLY A 24 -7.12 10.35 13.25
CA GLY A 24 -8.41 10.16 12.60
C GLY A 24 -8.86 11.30 11.70
N ILE A 25 -7.95 12.18 11.26
CA ILE A 25 -8.31 13.33 10.43
C ILE A 25 -7.88 13.23 8.97
N MET A 26 -7.12 12.17 8.60
CA MET A 26 -6.62 12.04 7.23
C MET A 26 -7.76 11.79 6.23
N PHE A 27 -8.69 10.90 6.56
CA PHE A 27 -9.77 10.49 5.66
C PHE A 27 -11.16 10.74 6.26
N PRO A 28 -11.55 12.00 6.50
CA PRO A 28 -12.83 12.32 7.11
C PRO A 28 -14.01 11.86 6.24
N VAL A 29 -15.09 11.40 6.89
CA VAL A 29 -16.34 10.96 6.25
C VAL A 29 -17.48 11.92 6.50
N GLU A 30 -17.58 12.49 7.71
CA GLU A 30 -18.71 13.32 8.10
C GLU A 30 -18.39 14.82 8.10
N THR A 31 -17.24 15.19 8.64
CA THR A 31 -16.93 16.58 8.97
C THR A 31 -15.58 16.98 8.39
N ASN A 32 -15.54 18.15 7.77
CA ASN A 32 -14.30 18.80 7.34
C ASN A 32 -13.47 19.18 8.57
N PRO A 33 -12.29 18.60 8.79
CA PRO A 33 -11.51 18.83 10.00
C PRO A 33 -10.99 20.26 10.14
N ALA A 34 -10.91 21.01 9.04
CA ALA A 34 -10.44 22.40 9.05
C ALA A 34 -11.54 23.39 9.45
N THR A 35 -12.80 23.09 9.17
CA THR A 35 -13.93 24.03 9.36
C THR A 35 -14.95 23.57 10.39
N GLY A 36 -14.96 22.28 10.73
CA GLY A 36 -15.98 21.66 11.57
C GLY A 36 -17.36 21.54 10.91
N GLN A 37 -17.48 21.87 9.63
CA GLN A 37 -18.74 21.76 8.87
C GLN A 37 -18.87 20.37 8.23
N PRO A 38 -20.09 19.90 7.92
CA PRO A 38 -20.28 18.69 7.14
C PRO A 38 -19.47 18.72 5.83
N LEU A 39 -18.99 17.55 5.39
CA LEU A 39 -18.38 17.42 4.08
C LEU A 39 -19.39 17.74 2.99
N ASP A 40 -18.96 18.52 2.01
CA ASP A 40 -19.74 18.87 0.83
C ASP A 40 -19.00 18.48 -0.45
N ALA A 41 -19.71 18.58 -1.57
CA ALA A 41 -19.16 18.23 -2.88
C ALA A 41 -17.98 19.14 -3.30
N ASP A 42 -17.88 20.37 -2.78
CA ASP A 42 -16.76 21.27 -3.08
C ASP A 42 -15.47 20.81 -2.37
N TYR A 43 -15.58 20.42 -1.09
CA TYR A 43 -14.47 19.80 -0.36
C TYR A 43 -13.96 18.57 -1.08
N VAL A 44 -14.88 17.66 -1.48
CA VAL A 44 -14.53 16.40 -2.14
C VAL A 44 -13.86 16.65 -3.49
N ARG A 45 -14.39 17.55 -4.33
CA ARG A 45 -13.77 17.92 -5.62
C ARG A 45 -12.38 18.53 -5.44
N ASN A 46 -12.20 19.39 -4.45
CA ASN A 46 -10.89 19.95 -4.14
C ASN A 46 -9.89 18.89 -3.73
N ARG A 47 -10.32 17.91 -2.92
CA ARG A 47 -9.45 16.85 -2.48
C ARG A 47 -8.96 15.99 -3.64
N ILE A 48 -9.84 15.52 -4.53
CA ILE A 48 -9.45 14.75 -5.73
C ILE A 48 -8.47 15.55 -6.61
N ARG A 49 -8.72 16.85 -6.78
CA ARG A 49 -7.87 17.70 -7.60
C ARG A 49 -6.44 17.79 -7.07
N TRP A 50 -6.30 17.91 -5.74
CA TRP A 50 -5.03 18.26 -5.12
C TRP A 50 -4.29 17.07 -4.51
N GLU A 51 -5.00 16.00 -4.11
CA GLU A 51 -4.47 14.82 -3.42
C GLU A 51 -4.69 13.53 -4.22
N PRO A 52 -4.11 13.42 -5.43
CA PRO A 52 -4.31 12.23 -6.25
C PRO A 52 -3.51 11.01 -5.76
N ILE A 53 -2.62 11.18 -4.79
CA ILE A 53 -1.69 10.14 -4.31
C ILE A 53 -1.66 10.13 -2.79
N TYR A 54 -1.56 8.92 -2.23
CA TYR A 54 -1.40 8.64 -0.80
C TYR A 54 -0.13 7.80 -0.57
N GLU A 55 0.64 8.16 0.45
CA GLU A 55 1.78 7.41 0.93
C GLU A 55 1.30 6.30 1.86
N ALA A 56 1.21 5.06 1.34
CA ALA A 56 0.71 3.91 2.09
C ALA A 56 1.74 3.35 3.06
N THR A 57 3.04 3.53 2.81
CA THR A 57 4.11 2.99 3.66
C THR A 57 5.31 3.91 3.71
N GLN A 58 5.94 4.00 4.88
CA GLN A 58 7.15 4.75 5.12
C GLN A 58 7.75 4.36 6.50
N ILE A 59 8.91 4.93 6.88
CA ILE A 59 9.67 4.55 8.08
C ILE A 59 8.85 4.53 9.40
N LYS A 60 7.78 5.33 9.51
CA LYS A 60 6.88 5.39 10.68
C LYS A 60 5.67 4.46 10.51
N GLY A 61 5.87 3.34 9.85
CA GLY A 61 4.89 2.27 9.72
C GLY A 61 4.13 2.29 8.41
N ASP A 62 3.30 1.27 8.27
CA ASP A 62 2.45 1.02 7.11
C ASP A 62 1.01 1.50 7.38
N GLY A 63 0.41 2.12 6.40
CA GLY A 63 -0.96 2.64 6.44
C GLY A 63 -1.87 2.00 5.38
N GLU A 64 -1.52 0.82 4.82
CA GLU A 64 -2.38 0.12 3.87
C GLU A 64 -3.61 -0.45 4.56
N ALA A 65 -3.43 -1.31 5.56
CA ALA A 65 -4.49 -1.98 6.30
C ALA A 65 -4.15 -2.06 7.79
N HIS A 66 -5.15 -2.38 8.62
CA HIS A 66 -4.97 -2.58 10.06
C HIS A 66 -5.74 -3.82 10.52
N PRO A 67 -5.17 -4.70 11.39
CA PRO A 67 -5.82 -5.93 11.83
C PRO A 67 -7.20 -5.72 12.48
N PHE A 68 -7.40 -4.61 13.17
CA PHE A 68 -8.69 -4.26 13.76
C PHE A 68 -9.77 -3.96 12.71
N LEU A 69 -9.39 -3.36 11.58
CA LEU A 69 -10.30 -2.99 10.49
C LEU A 69 -10.49 -4.12 9.48
N SER A 70 -9.47 -4.96 9.32
CA SER A 70 -9.40 -6.08 8.37
C SER A 70 -9.09 -7.40 9.09
N PRO A 71 -9.94 -7.88 10.02
CA PRO A 71 -9.63 -9.01 10.90
C PRO A 71 -9.51 -10.36 10.18
N ASN A 72 -9.98 -10.45 8.95
CA ASN A 72 -9.90 -11.65 8.12
C ASN A 72 -8.68 -11.70 7.21
N ASP A 73 -7.87 -10.63 7.19
CA ASP A 73 -6.66 -10.52 6.40
C ASP A 73 -5.43 -10.89 7.26
N GLU A 74 -4.83 -12.04 6.99
CA GLU A 74 -3.64 -12.54 7.71
C GLU A 74 -2.38 -11.69 7.53
N PHE A 75 -2.38 -10.78 6.54
CA PHE A 75 -1.27 -9.88 6.25
C PHE A 75 -1.58 -8.40 6.55
N ALA A 76 -2.65 -8.11 7.27
CA ALA A 76 -2.99 -6.75 7.68
C ALA A 76 -2.03 -6.16 8.73
N ASP A 77 -1.35 -7.04 9.48
CA ASP A 77 -0.40 -6.66 10.53
C ASP A 77 1.03 -6.57 9.96
N TYR A 78 1.35 -5.43 9.36
CA TYR A 78 2.69 -5.14 8.86
C TYR A 78 3.08 -3.72 9.24
N GLY A 79 4.16 -3.57 10.00
CA GLY A 79 4.67 -2.25 10.38
C GLY A 79 3.64 -1.35 11.05
N THR A 80 2.71 -1.92 11.81
CA THR A 80 1.58 -1.21 12.39
C THR A 80 2.03 -0.23 13.47
N TRP A 81 1.62 1.03 13.33
CA TRP A 81 1.82 2.09 14.32
C TRP A 81 0.46 2.63 14.77
N ASP A 82 -0.17 1.97 15.74
CA ASP A 82 -1.52 2.28 16.21
C ASP A 82 -1.61 2.76 17.66
N TRP A 83 -0.47 2.78 18.36
CA TRP A 83 -0.39 3.14 19.78
C TRP A 83 -0.34 4.65 20.03
N ASN A 84 0.08 5.46 19.06
CA ASN A 84 0.03 6.92 19.16
C ASN A 84 0.06 7.61 17.78
N ASN A 85 0.12 8.95 17.82
CA ASN A 85 0.39 9.85 16.71
C ASN A 85 1.71 10.60 16.95
N LEU A 86 2.05 11.58 16.13
CA LEU A 86 3.22 12.44 16.30
C LEU A 86 3.04 13.53 17.39
N GLY A 87 2.16 13.32 18.36
CA GLY A 87 1.82 14.26 19.42
C GLY A 87 1.55 13.56 20.75
N PRO A 88 1.25 14.33 21.81
CA PRO A 88 1.03 13.80 23.15
C PRO A 88 -0.35 13.13 23.33
N VAL A 89 -1.21 13.14 22.32
CA VAL A 89 -2.56 12.58 22.39
C VAL A 89 -2.51 11.09 22.05
N PRO A 90 -2.92 10.20 22.96
CA PRO A 90 -3.01 8.78 22.67
C PRO A 90 -3.99 8.51 21.53
N LYS A 91 -3.69 7.52 20.71
CA LYS A 91 -4.62 7.03 19.70
C LYS A 91 -5.74 6.24 20.33
N THR A 92 -6.94 6.34 19.76
CA THR A 92 -8.11 5.55 20.11
C THR A 92 -8.58 4.73 18.90
N GLN A 93 -9.26 3.62 19.14
CA GLN A 93 -9.66 2.71 18.06
C GLN A 93 -10.61 3.33 17.04
N ASP A 94 -11.44 4.29 17.46
CA ASP A 94 -12.35 5.00 16.57
C ASP A 94 -11.64 5.92 15.55
N MET A 95 -10.36 6.27 15.80
CA MET A 95 -9.55 7.04 14.86
C MET A 95 -9.11 6.18 13.65
N LEU A 96 -8.88 4.87 13.85
CA LEU A 96 -8.27 3.97 12.86
C LEU A 96 -9.00 3.94 11.53
N GLN A 97 -10.33 3.96 11.55
CA GLN A 97 -11.16 3.95 10.34
C GLN A 97 -10.96 5.16 9.42
N TYR A 98 -10.29 6.22 9.89
CA TYR A 98 -10.00 7.43 9.13
C TYR A 98 -8.51 7.61 8.83
N GLU A 99 -7.71 6.55 9.02
CA GLU A 99 -6.25 6.62 8.95
C GLU A 99 -5.62 5.69 7.91
N TYR A 100 -6.27 4.56 7.59
CA TYR A 100 -5.73 3.51 6.73
C TYR A 100 -6.30 3.55 5.32
N ALA A 101 -5.45 3.23 4.33
CA ALA A 101 -5.80 3.35 2.91
C ALA A 101 -7.01 2.50 2.52
N ARG A 102 -7.03 1.23 2.89
CA ARG A 102 -8.13 0.32 2.55
C ARG A 102 -9.47 0.80 3.07
N GLU A 103 -9.49 1.27 4.31
CA GLU A 103 -10.70 1.85 4.88
C GLU A 103 -11.10 3.15 4.20
N ALA A 104 -10.12 3.99 3.84
CA ALA A 104 -10.38 5.21 3.08
C ALA A 104 -10.98 4.92 1.69
N LEU A 105 -10.49 3.87 1.00
CA LEU A 105 -11.07 3.47 -0.29
C LEU A 105 -12.54 3.04 -0.14
N LYS A 106 -12.89 2.27 0.91
CA LYS A 106 -14.29 1.91 1.25
C LYS A 106 -15.12 3.15 1.57
N ASN A 107 -14.59 4.05 2.40
CA ASN A 107 -15.22 5.31 2.75
C ASN A 107 -15.41 6.22 1.51
N GLY A 108 -14.53 6.10 0.52
CA GLY A 108 -14.66 6.76 -0.76
C GLY A 108 -15.90 6.35 -1.53
N LEU A 109 -16.25 5.05 -1.52
CA LEU A 109 -17.48 4.55 -2.13
C LEU A 109 -18.73 5.09 -1.43
N LEU A 110 -18.73 5.14 -0.09
CA LEU A 110 -19.81 5.74 0.70
C LEU A 110 -20.01 7.23 0.35
N LEU A 111 -18.92 7.97 0.21
CA LEU A 111 -18.97 9.40 -0.12
C LEU A 111 -19.43 9.62 -1.57
N GLU A 112 -19.05 8.74 -2.50
CA GLU A 112 -19.53 8.78 -3.89
C GLU A 112 -21.04 8.58 -3.97
N ASP A 113 -21.57 7.61 -3.24
CA ASP A 113 -23.02 7.39 -3.16
C ASP A 113 -23.76 8.61 -2.56
N ARG A 114 -23.23 9.19 -1.48
CA ARG A 114 -23.83 10.32 -0.77
C ARG A 114 -23.70 11.67 -1.48
N LEU A 115 -22.51 11.95 -2.05
CA LEU A 115 -22.16 13.29 -2.59
C LEU A 115 -21.97 13.31 -4.11
N GLY A 116 -22.04 12.12 -4.76
CA GLY A 116 -21.85 11.96 -6.20
C GLY A 116 -20.40 12.04 -6.66
N VAL A 117 -19.41 12.05 -5.73
CA VAL A 117 -17.99 12.14 -6.03
C VAL A 117 -17.20 11.40 -4.95
N ASN A 118 -16.20 10.61 -5.35
CA ASN A 118 -15.32 9.86 -4.45
C ASN A 118 -14.02 10.65 -4.17
N PRO A 119 -13.79 11.14 -2.94
CA PRO A 119 -12.58 11.90 -2.60
C PRO A 119 -11.33 11.04 -2.48
N TYR A 120 -11.48 9.72 -2.39
CA TYR A 120 -10.41 8.78 -2.04
C TYR A 120 -10.03 7.87 -3.21
N LYS A 121 -10.27 8.29 -4.45
CA LYS A 121 -9.71 7.66 -5.67
C LYS A 121 -8.22 8.04 -5.84
N PHE A 122 -7.42 7.79 -4.84
CA PHE A 122 -5.97 8.05 -4.88
C PHE A 122 -5.17 6.86 -5.40
N GLY A 123 -3.96 7.13 -5.91
CA GLY A 123 -2.93 6.11 -6.13
C GLY A 123 -2.10 5.88 -4.87
N MET A 124 -1.58 4.69 -4.67
CA MET A 124 -0.75 4.33 -3.52
C MET A 124 0.72 4.33 -3.88
N VAL A 125 1.56 4.94 -3.03
CA VAL A 125 3.02 4.92 -3.15
C VAL A 125 3.64 4.59 -1.80
N GLY A 126 4.91 4.18 -1.81
CA GLY A 126 5.76 4.16 -0.62
C GLY A 126 6.73 5.33 -0.66
N SER A 127 7.33 5.65 0.48
CA SER A 127 8.44 6.61 0.56
C SER A 127 9.38 6.25 1.71
N THR A 128 10.53 6.87 1.77
CA THR A 128 11.45 6.66 2.88
C THR A 128 11.05 7.45 4.11
N ASP A 129 10.56 8.65 3.94
CA ASP A 129 10.42 9.65 5.02
C ASP A 129 11.67 9.74 5.93
N SER A 130 12.79 9.31 5.41
CA SER A 130 14.09 9.40 6.06
C SER A 130 14.66 10.82 5.91
N HIS A 131 15.08 11.42 7.01
CA HIS A 131 15.63 12.79 7.02
C HIS A 131 17.16 12.79 6.89
N THR A 132 17.67 11.86 6.10
CA THR A 132 19.12 11.62 5.97
C THR A 132 19.70 12.11 4.64
N GLY A 133 18.85 12.31 3.63
CA GLY A 133 19.26 12.51 2.24
C GLY A 133 19.76 11.23 1.54
N LEU A 134 19.64 10.07 2.20
CA LEU A 134 20.01 8.76 1.68
C LEU A 134 18.75 7.90 1.51
N ALA A 135 18.56 7.34 0.33
CA ALA A 135 17.43 6.45 0.02
C ALA A 135 17.82 4.99 0.29
N THR A 136 18.00 4.62 1.57
CA THR A 136 18.36 3.27 2.01
C THR A 136 17.14 2.62 2.66
N ALA A 137 16.30 1.99 1.85
CA ALA A 137 15.04 1.40 2.27
C ALA A 137 15.10 -0.14 2.38
N GLU A 138 16.23 -0.75 2.04
CA GLU A 138 16.43 -2.19 2.24
C GLU A 138 16.83 -2.46 3.69
N GLU A 139 16.35 -3.57 4.24
CA GLU A 139 16.57 -3.97 5.63
C GLU A 139 18.06 -4.10 6.00
N GLU A 140 18.88 -4.69 5.12
CA GLU A 140 20.30 -4.90 5.38
C GLU A 140 21.16 -3.63 5.41
N ASN A 141 20.69 -2.56 4.81
CA ASN A 141 21.40 -1.28 4.73
C ASN A 141 20.60 -0.09 5.26
N PHE A 142 19.58 -0.36 6.06
CA PHE A 142 18.76 0.67 6.67
C PHE A 142 19.62 1.68 7.44
N TYR A 143 19.65 2.92 6.95
CA TYR A 143 20.43 3.99 7.59
C TYR A 143 19.75 4.51 8.85
N GLY A 144 18.45 4.67 8.85
CA GLY A 144 17.65 5.21 9.95
C GLY A 144 16.95 6.53 9.63
N LYS A 145 16.38 7.16 10.64
CA LYS A 145 15.53 8.34 10.50
C LYS A 145 16.29 9.65 10.35
N HIS A 146 17.36 9.85 11.13
CA HIS A 146 18.08 11.12 11.22
C HIS A 146 19.60 10.94 11.14
N SER A 147 20.24 11.66 10.25
CA SER A 147 21.70 11.60 10.07
C SER A 147 22.53 12.08 11.29
N GLY A 148 21.90 12.74 12.25
CA GLY A 148 22.58 13.21 13.48
C GLY A 148 22.65 12.17 14.59
N VAL A 149 21.88 11.10 14.52
CA VAL A 149 21.76 10.07 15.57
C VAL A 149 21.93 8.65 15.05
N GLU A 150 21.96 8.45 13.74
CA GLU A 150 22.00 7.14 13.09
C GLU A 150 23.02 7.13 11.95
N PRO A 151 23.54 5.95 11.54
CA PRO A 151 23.42 4.67 12.23
C PRO A 151 24.35 4.60 13.44
N GLY A 152 24.07 3.68 14.39
CA GLY A 152 24.90 3.45 15.57
C GLY A 152 24.54 2.14 16.27
N GLU A 153 25.45 1.62 17.08
CA GLU A 153 25.23 0.38 17.85
C GLU A 153 24.14 0.51 18.93
N ASP A 154 23.81 1.72 19.32
CA ASP A 154 22.83 2.06 20.35
C ASP A 154 21.44 2.38 19.80
N ARG A 155 21.29 2.50 18.47
CA ARG A 155 20.01 2.93 17.86
C ARG A 155 18.83 2.00 18.15
N LEU A 156 19.08 0.71 18.35
CA LEU A 156 18.03 -0.26 18.73
C LEU A 156 17.34 0.10 20.06
N PHE A 157 18.07 0.72 20.97
CA PHE A 157 17.61 1.08 22.30
C PHE A 157 17.22 2.56 22.42
N GLY A 158 17.44 3.31 21.35
CA GLY A 158 17.14 4.74 21.30
C GLY A 158 15.67 5.03 21.05
N GLU A 159 15.31 6.27 21.25
CA GLU A 159 13.99 6.82 20.94
C GLU A 159 14.09 7.71 19.68
N VAL A 160 13.21 7.47 18.72
CA VAL A 160 13.08 8.35 17.54
C VAL A 160 12.43 9.67 17.91
N GLY A 161 11.57 9.65 18.90
CA GLY A 161 10.90 10.83 19.42
C GLY A 161 10.28 10.59 20.80
N HIS A 162 10.25 11.68 21.55
CA HIS A 162 9.64 11.74 22.87
C HIS A 162 8.92 13.08 23.02
N PHE A 163 7.69 13.04 23.53
CA PHE A 163 6.98 14.27 23.91
C PHE A 163 7.04 14.46 25.41
N SER A 164 7.62 15.57 25.83
CA SER A 164 7.69 15.94 27.25
C SER A 164 6.29 15.95 27.89
N GLY A 165 6.13 15.19 28.96
CA GLY A 165 4.85 15.04 29.68
C GLY A 165 3.92 13.95 29.13
N SER A 166 4.41 13.11 28.24
CA SER A 166 3.73 11.90 27.73
C SER A 166 4.51 10.66 28.16
N ASP A 167 3.80 9.58 28.47
CA ASP A 167 4.40 8.26 28.68
C ASP A 167 4.60 7.50 27.35
N ILE A 168 4.49 8.18 26.23
CA ILE A 168 4.61 7.61 24.89
C ILE A 168 6.04 7.76 24.41
N HIS A 169 6.70 6.63 24.18
CA HIS A 169 8.06 6.49 23.68
C HIS A 169 8.07 5.85 22.32
N TRP A 170 8.66 6.48 21.32
CA TRP A 170 8.85 5.89 20.00
C TRP A 170 10.22 5.26 19.92
N MET A 171 10.25 3.97 20.16
CA MET A 171 11.50 3.22 20.08
C MET A 171 11.96 3.10 18.65
N SER A 172 13.24 3.26 18.41
CA SER A 172 13.82 3.17 17.05
C SER A 172 13.55 1.82 16.38
N TRP A 173 13.55 0.73 17.15
CA TRP A 173 13.29 -0.61 16.64
C TRP A 173 11.86 -0.79 16.07
N SER A 174 10.91 0.07 16.41
CA SER A 174 9.55 0.02 15.86
C SER A 174 9.45 0.58 14.43
N GLN A 175 10.52 1.16 13.90
CA GLN A 175 10.55 1.64 12.53
C GLN A 175 10.62 0.48 11.54
N VAL A 176 9.94 0.60 10.41
CA VAL A 176 10.19 -0.23 9.23
C VAL A 176 11.36 0.37 8.42
N ALA A 177 12.00 -0.42 7.55
CA ALA A 177 13.14 0.08 6.79
C ALA A 177 12.76 1.19 5.81
N SER A 178 11.52 1.33 5.45
CA SER A 178 10.95 2.38 4.59
C SER A 178 10.32 1.80 3.31
N GLY A 179 10.08 2.66 2.32
CA GLY A 179 9.50 2.26 1.06
C GLY A 179 9.93 3.13 -0.10
N TYR A 180 9.48 2.78 -1.29
CA TYR A 180 9.69 3.52 -2.52
C TYR A 180 8.39 3.76 -3.26
N ALA A 181 8.34 4.92 -3.95
CA ALA A 181 7.35 5.19 -4.98
C ALA A 181 7.84 4.64 -6.32
N ALA A 182 7.01 3.85 -6.97
CA ALA A 182 7.22 3.40 -8.34
C ALA A 182 6.20 4.06 -9.28
N VAL A 183 6.64 4.40 -10.48
CA VAL A 183 5.85 5.17 -11.46
C VAL A 183 5.98 4.55 -12.84
N TRP A 184 4.88 4.20 -13.48
CA TRP A 184 4.83 3.80 -14.87
C TRP A 184 4.68 5.03 -15.76
N ALA A 185 5.80 5.59 -16.20
CA ALA A 185 5.85 6.73 -17.10
C ALA A 185 6.30 6.31 -18.50
N THR A 186 5.85 7.04 -19.52
CA THR A 186 6.23 6.77 -20.92
C THR A 186 7.71 7.05 -21.20
N GLU A 187 8.32 7.91 -20.40
CA GLU A 187 9.75 8.25 -20.45
C GLU A 187 10.22 8.83 -19.11
N ASN A 188 11.52 8.84 -18.87
CA ASN A 188 12.10 9.40 -17.65
C ASN A 188 12.30 10.92 -17.79
N THR A 189 11.20 11.66 -17.89
CA THR A 189 11.15 13.12 -17.87
C THR A 189 10.24 13.60 -16.75
N ARG A 190 10.42 14.86 -16.31
CA ARG A 190 9.56 15.48 -15.30
C ARG A 190 8.09 15.43 -15.70
N GLU A 191 7.82 15.76 -16.93
CA GLU A 191 6.46 15.85 -17.49
C GLU A 191 5.79 14.47 -17.53
N ALA A 192 6.48 13.45 -18.03
CA ALA A 192 5.93 12.10 -18.13
C ALA A 192 5.71 11.47 -16.74
N ILE A 193 6.63 11.70 -15.80
CA ILE A 193 6.47 11.27 -14.40
C ILE A 193 5.28 11.99 -13.74
N TRP A 194 5.18 13.30 -13.94
CA TRP A 194 4.03 14.07 -13.44
C TRP A 194 2.70 13.55 -13.97
N ASP A 195 2.61 13.32 -15.29
CA ASP A 195 1.39 12.80 -15.91
C ASP A 195 1.03 11.41 -15.38
N ALA A 196 2.00 10.54 -15.16
CA ALA A 196 1.79 9.22 -14.57
C ALA A 196 1.28 9.33 -13.12
N MET A 197 1.84 10.21 -12.32
CA MET A 197 1.37 10.50 -10.96
C MET A 197 -0.06 11.05 -10.98
N ARG A 198 -0.37 11.98 -11.88
CA ARG A 198 -1.71 12.57 -12.01
C ARG A 198 -2.77 11.54 -12.40
N ARG A 199 -2.46 10.58 -13.27
CA ARG A 199 -3.38 9.49 -13.62
C ARG A 199 -3.28 8.30 -12.68
N LYS A 200 -2.47 8.41 -11.60
CA LYS A 200 -2.33 7.40 -10.53
C LYS A 200 -1.75 6.06 -11.00
N GLU A 201 -0.98 6.09 -12.08
CA GLU A 201 -0.27 4.92 -12.59
C GLU A 201 1.04 4.72 -11.81
N VAL A 202 0.85 4.47 -10.52
CA VAL A 202 1.90 4.39 -9.51
C VAL A 202 1.63 3.22 -8.57
N TYR A 203 2.70 2.74 -7.90
CA TYR A 203 2.58 1.76 -6.83
C TYR A 203 3.65 2.01 -5.77
N GLY A 204 3.42 1.47 -4.57
CA GLY A 204 4.38 1.51 -3.47
C GLY A 204 5.04 0.18 -3.23
N THR A 205 6.30 0.20 -2.77
CA THR A 205 6.96 -0.96 -2.18
C THR A 205 7.41 -0.63 -0.77
N THR A 206 7.64 -1.65 0.05
CA THR A 206 8.12 -1.49 1.44
C THR A 206 9.65 -1.49 1.54
N GLY A 207 10.37 -1.43 0.42
CA GLY A 207 11.84 -1.39 0.35
C GLY A 207 12.37 -2.04 -0.92
N PRO A 208 12.11 -3.33 -1.15
CA PRO A 208 12.52 -3.99 -2.39
C PRO A 208 11.92 -3.35 -3.63
N ARG A 209 12.71 -3.26 -4.70
CA ARG A 209 12.28 -2.66 -5.97
C ARG A 209 11.56 -3.68 -6.84
N MET A 210 10.50 -4.27 -6.31
CA MET A 210 9.63 -5.15 -7.07
C MET A 210 9.04 -4.42 -8.26
N THR A 211 8.90 -5.11 -9.41
CA THR A 211 8.17 -4.60 -10.57
C THR A 211 6.77 -5.17 -10.57
N VAL A 212 5.75 -4.31 -10.58
CA VAL A 212 4.34 -4.73 -10.55
C VAL A 212 3.60 -4.12 -11.73
N TRP A 213 2.94 -4.99 -12.51
CA TRP A 213 1.97 -4.63 -13.53
C TRP A 213 0.58 -5.05 -13.08
N PHE A 214 -0.39 -4.16 -13.22
CA PHE A 214 -1.77 -4.43 -12.88
C PHE A 214 -2.71 -3.74 -13.87
N PHE A 215 -3.51 -4.53 -14.56
CA PHE A 215 -4.48 -4.09 -15.56
C PHE A 215 -5.82 -4.75 -15.30
N GLY A 216 -6.92 -4.02 -15.51
CA GLY A 216 -8.28 -4.54 -15.46
C GLY A 216 -8.99 -4.34 -16.80
N GLY A 217 -9.86 -5.27 -17.16
CA GLY A 217 -10.60 -5.23 -18.41
C GLY A 217 -11.68 -6.31 -18.44
N TRP A 218 -12.25 -6.53 -19.62
CA TRP A 218 -13.31 -7.54 -19.84
C TRP A 218 -12.87 -8.71 -20.71
N GLU A 219 -11.67 -8.61 -21.33
CA GLU A 219 -11.22 -9.54 -22.37
C GLU A 219 -9.85 -10.18 -22.07
N PHE A 220 -9.37 -10.13 -20.81
CA PHE A 220 -8.13 -10.83 -20.46
C PHE A 220 -8.39 -12.33 -20.33
N GLU A 221 -7.51 -13.13 -20.92
CA GLU A 221 -7.54 -14.58 -20.90
C GLU A 221 -6.26 -15.14 -20.27
N GLN A 222 -6.29 -16.39 -19.80
CA GLN A 222 -5.09 -17.04 -19.20
C GLN A 222 -3.88 -17.06 -20.14
N SER A 223 -4.09 -17.11 -21.46
CA SER A 223 -3.02 -17.00 -22.46
C SER A 223 -2.27 -15.65 -22.42
N ASP A 224 -2.89 -14.58 -21.92
CA ASP A 224 -2.24 -13.28 -21.75
C ASP A 224 -1.17 -13.32 -20.65
N ALA A 225 -1.34 -14.17 -19.66
CA ALA A 225 -0.35 -14.40 -18.59
C ALA A 225 0.92 -15.12 -19.09
N GLU A 226 0.86 -15.81 -20.21
CA GLU A 226 2.00 -16.50 -20.82
C GLU A 226 2.88 -15.56 -21.65
N ALA A 227 2.41 -14.34 -21.88
CA ALA A 227 3.11 -13.37 -22.72
C ALA A 227 4.29 -12.71 -21.98
N ARG A 228 5.41 -12.53 -22.69
CA ARG A 228 6.61 -11.88 -22.13
C ARG A 228 6.51 -10.34 -22.01
N THR A 229 5.39 -9.77 -22.41
CA THR A 229 5.18 -8.31 -22.47
C THR A 229 3.85 -7.94 -21.84
N PRO A 230 3.67 -8.13 -20.51
CA PRO A 230 2.39 -7.89 -19.82
C PRO A 230 1.90 -6.44 -20.02
N GLY A 231 2.79 -5.47 -19.98
CA GLY A 231 2.44 -4.07 -20.21
C GLY A 231 1.81 -3.82 -21.59
N ARG A 232 2.38 -4.40 -22.68
CA ARG A 232 1.81 -4.21 -24.01
C ARG A 232 0.40 -4.78 -24.13
N ILE A 233 0.17 -5.96 -23.56
CA ILE A 233 -1.15 -6.60 -23.57
C ILE A 233 -2.11 -5.81 -22.69
N GLY A 234 -1.70 -5.46 -21.48
CA GLY A 234 -2.51 -4.71 -20.54
C GLY A 234 -3.05 -3.41 -21.14
N TYR A 235 -2.19 -2.57 -21.70
CA TYR A 235 -2.62 -1.33 -22.36
C TYR A 235 -3.47 -1.52 -23.61
N SER A 236 -3.41 -2.69 -24.26
CA SER A 236 -4.24 -2.96 -25.46
C SER A 236 -5.63 -3.49 -25.17
N LYS A 237 -5.83 -4.11 -23.99
CA LYS A 237 -7.08 -4.80 -23.63
C LYS A 237 -7.82 -4.18 -22.44
N GLY A 238 -7.18 -3.26 -21.70
CA GLY A 238 -7.78 -2.76 -20.48
C GLY A 238 -7.22 -1.44 -20.00
N VAL A 239 -7.54 -1.10 -18.77
CA VAL A 239 -7.04 0.07 -18.04
C VAL A 239 -5.93 -0.35 -17.08
N SER A 240 -4.91 0.52 -16.91
CA SER A 240 -3.85 0.31 -15.93
C SER A 240 -4.32 0.65 -14.52
N MET A 241 -3.53 0.27 -13.51
CA MET A 241 -3.69 0.72 -12.14
C MET A 241 -3.95 2.23 -12.07
N GLY A 242 -4.83 2.66 -11.18
CA GLY A 242 -5.30 4.04 -11.07
C GLY A 242 -6.47 4.39 -12.00
N GLY A 243 -6.84 3.51 -12.92
CA GLY A 243 -7.92 3.71 -13.89
C GLY A 243 -9.30 3.30 -13.39
N ASP A 244 -10.29 3.51 -14.26
CA ASP A 244 -11.70 3.18 -14.01
C ASP A 244 -12.20 2.19 -15.07
N LEU A 245 -12.94 1.17 -14.63
CA LEU A 245 -13.74 0.28 -15.45
C LEU A 245 -15.20 0.75 -15.43
N SER A 246 -15.83 0.73 -16.58
CA SER A 246 -17.26 1.03 -16.74
C SER A 246 -17.87 0.07 -17.75
N ASP A 247 -19.20 0.15 -17.92
CA ASP A 247 -19.93 -0.53 -19.00
C ASP A 247 -19.69 -2.04 -19.01
N ALA A 248 -19.92 -2.69 -17.85
CA ALA A 248 -19.80 -4.15 -17.77
C ALA A 248 -20.64 -4.84 -18.86
N PRO A 249 -20.03 -5.68 -19.71
CA PRO A 249 -20.78 -6.45 -20.67
C PRO A 249 -21.75 -7.40 -19.95
N ALA A 250 -22.91 -7.63 -20.54
CA ALA A 250 -23.96 -8.42 -19.89
C ALA A 250 -23.49 -9.87 -19.60
N GLY A 251 -23.43 -10.21 -18.32
CA GLY A 251 -23.05 -11.54 -17.85
C GLY A 251 -21.55 -11.80 -17.81
N GLU A 252 -20.73 -10.77 -18.00
CA GLU A 252 -19.27 -10.86 -17.85
C GLU A 252 -18.80 -10.24 -16.52
N ALA A 253 -17.76 -10.81 -15.94
CA ALA A 253 -17.05 -10.27 -14.80
C ALA A 253 -15.72 -9.62 -15.24
N PRO A 254 -15.18 -8.63 -14.49
CA PRO A 254 -13.91 -8.04 -14.83
C PRO A 254 -12.79 -9.05 -14.64
N SER A 255 -11.90 -9.09 -15.60
CA SER A 255 -10.67 -9.88 -15.58
C SER A 255 -9.47 -8.97 -15.41
N PHE A 256 -8.46 -9.46 -14.67
CA PHE A 256 -7.29 -8.69 -14.31
C PHE A 256 -6.00 -9.40 -14.68
N LEU A 257 -5.18 -8.77 -15.49
CA LEU A 257 -3.81 -9.22 -15.77
C LEU A 257 -2.87 -8.64 -14.71
N VAL A 258 -2.23 -9.51 -13.94
CA VAL A 258 -1.28 -9.15 -12.90
C VAL A 258 0.05 -9.84 -13.16
N ALA A 259 1.13 -9.06 -13.13
CA ALA A 259 2.49 -9.59 -13.23
C ALA A 259 3.40 -8.92 -12.20
N ALA A 260 4.14 -9.71 -11.48
CA ALA A 260 5.12 -9.25 -10.50
C ALA A 260 6.47 -9.94 -10.70
N LEU A 261 7.54 -9.14 -10.64
CA LEU A 261 8.92 -9.59 -10.66
C LEU A 261 9.60 -9.14 -9.37
N ARG A 262 10.30 -10.05 -8.70
CA ARG A 262 11.04 -9.70 -7.48
C ARG A 262 12.16 -8.71 -7.74
N ASP A 263 12.60 -8.03 -6.69
CA ASP A 263 13.89 -7.33 -6.70
C ASP A 263 15.02 -8.37 -6.81
N PRO A 264 16.01 -8.21 -7.72
CA PRO A 264 17.15 -9.12 -7.83
C PRO A 264 17.96 -9.31 -6.53
N TYR A 265 17.93 -8.30 -5.67
CA TYR A 265 18.68 -8.26 -4.40
C TYR A 265 17.85 -8.63 -3.18
N SER A 266 16.56 -8.95 -3.34
CA SER A 266 15.64 -9.28 -2.26
C SER A 266 15.08 -10.70 -2.37
N GLY A 267 14.06 -10.98 -1.54
CA GLY A 267 13.36 -12.26 -1.46
C GLY A 267 12.65 -12.65 -2.75
N ASN A 268 12.48 -13.95 -2.97
CA ASN A 268 11.53 -14.43 -3.95
C ASN A 268 10.10 -14.07 -3.53
N LEU A 269 9.18 -14.04 -4.50
CA LEU A 269 7.77 -13.78 -4.25
C LEU A 269 7.10 -14.99 -3.60
N ASP A 270 6.34 -14.75 -2.54
CA ASP A 270 5.44 -15.72 -1.92
C ASP A 270 4.18 -15.86 -2.76
N ARG A 271 3.42 -14.76 -2.88
CA ARG A 271 2.12 -14.73 -3.54
C ARG A 271 1.74 -13.32 -4.02
N MET A 272 0.73 -13.29 -4.88
CA MET A 272 -0.03 -12.07 -5.22
C MET A 272 -1.45 -12.22 -4.70
N GLN A 273 -1.96 -11.14 -4.13
CA GLN A 273 -3.32 -11.05 -3.62
C GLN A 273 -4.09 -9.95 -4.34
N MET A 274 -5.35 -10.22 -4.64
CA MET A 274 -6.30 -9.19 -5.04
C MET A 274 -7.11 -8.76 -3.83
N VAL A 275 -7.08 -7.49 -3.52
CA VAL A 275 -7.95 -6.88 -2.50
C VAL A 275 -9.10 -6.19 -3.21
N LYS A 276 -10.30 -6.70 -2.96
CA LYS A 276 -11.56 -6.14 -3.45
C LYS A 276 -12.28 -5.45 -2.31
N GLY A 277 -12.80 -4.24 -2.55
CA GLY A 277 -13.77 -3.60 -1.67
C GLY A 277 -14.97 -3.15 -2.47
N TRP A 278 -16.16 -3.16 -1.86
CA TRP A 278 -17.40 -2.76 -2.54
C TRP A 278 -18.41 -2.15 -1.56
N LEU A 279 -19.36 -1.42 -2.12
CA LEU A 279 -20.51 -0.86 -1.41
C LEU A 279 -21.77 -1.64 -1.83
N ASP A 280 -22.43 -2.30 -0.89
CA ASP A 280 -23.65 -3.06 -1.20
C ASP A 280 -24.90 -2.17 -1.30
N ALA A 281 -26.01 -2.77 -1.75
CA ALA A 281 -27.28 -2.08 -1.90
C ALA A 281 -27.90 -1.56 -0.58
N SER A 282 -27.43 -2.04 0.57
CA SER A 282 -27.83 -1.54 1.89
C SER A 282 -27.03 -0.30 2.35
N GLY A 283 -25.97 0.05 1.61
CA GLY A 283 -25.05 1.13 1.96
C GLY A 283 -23.95 0.70 2.92
N GLU A 284 -23.70 -0.60 3.06
CA GLU A 284 -22.60 -1.14 3.86
C GLU A 284 -21.40 -1.47 2.98
N THR A 285 -20.20 -1.16 3.49
CA THR A 285 -18.95 -1.47 2.80
C THR A 285 -18.41 -2.82 3.21
N HIS A 286 -17.83 -3.51 2.25
CA HIS A 286 -17.25 -4.83 2.43
C HIS A 286 -15.85 -4.90 1.83
N GLU A 287 -15.11 -5.94 2.21
CA GLU A 287 -13.82 -6.27 1.59
C GLU A 287 -13.61 -7.78 1.53
N HIS A 288 -12.82 -8.21 0.55
CA HIS A 288 -12.32 -9.58 0.46
C HIS A 288 -10.90 -9.58 -0.11
N VAL A 289 -10.05 -10.46 0.43
CA VAL A 289 -8.67 -10.67 -0.05
C VAL A 289 -8.59 -12.06 -0.66
N TYR A 290 -8.27 -12.12 -1.96
CA TYR A 290 -8.10 -13.36 -2.72
C TYR A 290 -6.63 -13.62 -2.97
N ASP A 291 -6.13 -14.83 -2.67
CA ASP A 291 -4.84 -15.29 -3.20
C ASP A 291 -5.02 -15.62 -4.68
N ILE A 292 -4.42 -14.85 -5.59
CA ILE A 292 -4.63 -14.97 -7.04
C ILE A 292 -3.51 -15.71 -7.77
N ALA A 293 -2.30 -15.71 -7.20
CA ALA A 293 -1.15 -16.50 -7.64
C ALA A 293 -0.17 -16.70 -6.48
N TRP A 294 0.52 -17.83 -6.48
CA TRP A 294 1.49 -18.16 -5.42
C TRP A 294 2.59 -19.08 -5.94
N SER A 295 3.70 -19.11 -5.22
CA SER A 295 4.84 -19.95 -5.53
C SER A 295 4.69 -21.39 -5.01
N GLY A 296 5.32 -22.34 -5.68
CA GLY A 296 5.34 -23.75 -5.26
C GLY A 296 4.03 -24.50 -5.47
N ASP A 297 3.96 -25.72 -4.93
CA ASP A 297 2.81 -26.63 -5.13
C ASP A 297 1.75 -26.52 -4.04
N ARG A 298 1.70 -25.37 -3.34
CA ARG A 298 0.71 -25.12 -2.29
C ARG A 298 -0.71 -25.09 -2.88
N ARG A 299 -1.68 -25.48 -2.08
CA ARG A 299 -3.10 -25.46 -2.48
C ARG A 299 -3.92 -24.71 -1.44
N PRO A 300 -4.89 -23.88 -1.85
CA PRO A 300 -5.79 -23.24 -0.92
C PRO A 300 -6.50 -24.24 -0.01
N GLY A 301 -6.65 -23.89 1.25
CA GLY A 301 -7.45 -24.61 2.22
C GLY A 301 -8.95 -24.47 1.96
N SER A 302 -9.77 -25.01 2.88
CA SER A 302 -11.23 -24.90 2.81
C SER A 302 -11.75 -23.47 3.02
N ASP A 303 -10.91 -22.61 3.54
CA ASP A 303 -11.12 -21.17 3.75
C ASP A 303 -10.71 -20.31 2.54
N GLY A 304 -10.23 -20.94 1.47
CA GLY A 304 -9.73 -20.29 0.26
C GLY A 304 -8.32 -19.71 0.38
N LYS A 305 -7.67 -19.78 1.56
CA LYS A 305 -6.35 -19.22 1.80
C LYS A 305 -5.23 -20.20 1.46
N VAL A 306 -4.18 -19.69 0.83
CA VAL A 306 -2.97 -20.48 0.54
C VAL A 306 -2.11 -20.57 1.80
N PRO A 307 -1.65 -21.77 2.22
CA PRO A 307 -0.78 -21.92 3.37
C PRO A 307 0.51 -21.07 3.28
N PRO A 308 1.16 -20.73 4.40
CA PRO A 308 2.44 -20.00 4.40
C PRO A 308 3.50 -20.65 3.48
N VAL A 309 4.33 -19.81 2.85
CA VAL A 309 5.40 -20.26 1.94
C VAL A 309 6.54 -20.98 2.68
N GLY A 310 6.59 -20.85 3.98
CA GLY A 310 7.70 -21.29 4.82
C GLY A 310 8.67 -20.15 5.15
N ASN A 311 9.79 -20.48 5.76
CA ASN A 311 10.77 -19.52 6.23
C ASN A 311 12.19 -20.06 6.04
N THR A 312 13.08 -19.25 5.48
CA THR A 312 14.50 -19.55 5.27
C THR A 312 15.44 -18.62 6.04
N VAL A 313 14.87 -17.79 6.94
CA VAL A 313 15.64 -16.83 7.74
C VAL A 313 16.47 -17.58 8.78
N ASP A 314 17.77 -17.33 8.77
CA ASP A 314 18.71 -17.70 9.82
C ASP A 314 18.86 -16.50 10.77
N VAL A 315 18.18 -16.57 11.90
CA VAL A 315 18.15 -15.50 12.90
C VAL A 315 19.50 -15.28 13.58
N GLU A 316 20.38 -16.29 13.64
CA GLU A 316 21.70 -16.18 14.27
C GLU A 316 22.66 -15.37 13.40
N ASN A 317 22.51 -15.45 12.09
CA ASN A 317 23.39 -14.81 11.12
C ASN A 317 22.73 -13.64 10.37
N ALA A 318 21.48 -13.28 10.70
CA ALA A 318 20.67 -12.32 9.96
C ALA A 318 20.76 -12.55 8.44
N SER A 319 20.55 -13.78 8.02
CA SER A 319 20.65 -14.20 6.62
C SER A 319 19.42 -15.00 6.20
N TRP A 320 19.24 -15.17 4.91
CA TRP A 320 18.13 -15.90 4.32
C TRP A 320 18.53 -16.46 2.95
N SER A 321 17.69 -17.31 2.37
CA SER A 321 17.95 -17.86 1.04
C SER A 321 16.70 -17.93 0.17
N ASN A 322 16.88 -17.74 -1.14
CA ASN A 322 15.84 -17.87 -2.16
C ASN A 322 15.62 -19.34 -2.59
N THR A 323 15.59 -20.28 -1.63
CA THR A 323 15.29 -21.71 -1.89
C THR A 323 13.79 -22.00 -1.93
N ILE A 324 12.98 -21.04 -1.49
CA ILE A 324 11.51 -21.04 -1.58
C ILE A 324 11.05 -19.79 -2.33
N GLY A 325 9.74 -19.69 -2.64
CA GLY A 325 9.22 -18.57 -3.41
C GLY A 325 9.50 -18.70 -4.92
N ALA A 326 9.07 -17.73 -5.68
CA ALA A 326 9.27 -17.64 -7.13
C ALA A 326 9.86 -16.28 -7.52
N PRO A 327 10.74 -16.22 -8.55
CA PRO A 327 11.29 -14.93 -9.00
C PRO A 327 10.26 -14.05 -9.71
N GLU A 328 9.21 -14.66 -10.25
CA GLU A 328 8.15 -14.03 -11.02
C GLU A 328 6.83 -14.74 -10.75
N LEU A 329 5.75 -13.99 -10.68
CA LEU A 329 4.38 -14.48 -10.66
C LEU A 329 3.57 -13.71 -11.70
N VAL A 330 2.84 -14.42 -12.55
CA VAL A 330 1.96 -13.82 -13.56
C VAL A 330 0.66 -14.60 -13.60
N THR A 331 -0.47 -13.90 -13.65
CA THR A 331 -1.79 -14.52 -13.76
C THR A 331 -2.80 -13.60 -14.44
N VAL A 332 -3.84 -14.21 -14.96
CA VAL A 332 -5.12 -13.53 -15.19
C VAL A 332 -6.10 -14.07 -14.17
N TRP A 333 -6.74 -13.17 -13.44
CA TRP A 333 -7.76 -13.50 -12.45
C TRP A 333 -9.07 -12.80 -12.82
N GLU A 334 -10.18 -13.52 -12.73
CA GLU A 334 -11.53 -13.02 -12.95
C GLU A 334 -12.26 -12.96 -11.60
N ASP A 335 -13.01 -11.90 -11.35
CA ASP A 335 -13.74 -11.75 -10.08
C ASP A 335 -14.89 -12.76 -9.98
N PRO A 336 -14.79 -13.77 -9.09
CA PRO A 336 -15.82 -14.79 -8.96
C PRO A 336 -17.11 -14.28 -8.30
N ASP A 337 -17.05 -13.15 -7.62
CA ASP A 337 -18.12 -12.57 -6.83
C ASP A 337 -18.53 -11.18 -7.38
N PHE A 338 -18.35 -10.97 -8.68
CA PHE A 338 -18.70 -9.70 -9.32
C PHE A 338 -20.21 -9.47 -9.35
N ASP A 339 -20.61 -8.28 -8.92
CA ASP A 339 -21.97 -7.78 -9.07
C ASP A 339 -21.93 -6.50 -9.92
N PRO A 340 -22.54 -6.49 -11.12
CA PRO A 340 -22.50 -5.34 -12.01
C PRO A 340 -23.29 -4.12 -11.50
N ASP A 341 -24.11 -4.30 -10.49
CA ASP A 341 -24.95 -3.24 -9.91
C ASP A 341 -24.30 -2.51 -8.75
N VAL A 342 -23.11 -2.97 -8.26
CA VAL A 342 -22.40 -2.37 -7.12
C VAL A 342 -21.06 -1.75 -7.51
N SER A 343 -20.77 -0.60 -6.93
CA SER A 343 -19.45 0.04 -7.08
C SER A 343 -18.39 -0.71 -6.29
N ALA A 344 -17.22 -0.90 -6.90
CA ALA A 344 -16.12 -1.64 -6.31
C ALA A 344 -14.74 -1.03 -6.63
N PHE A 345 -13.75 -1.40 -5.86
CA PHE A 345 -12.34 -1.18 -6.19
C PHE A 345 -11.55 -2.47 -6.07
N TYR A 346 -10.44 -2.53 -6.80
CA TYR A 346 -9.52 -3.65 -6.82
C TYR A 346 -8.09 -3.13 -6.77
N TYR A 347 -7.25 -3.67 -5.90
CA TYR A 347 -5.80 -3.43 -5.95
C TYR A 347 -5.04 -4.70 -5.63
N VAL A 348 -3.79 -4.76 -6.09
CA VAL A 348 -2.91 -5.91 -5.89
C VAL A 348 -1.96 -5.65 -4.74
N ARG A 349 -1.81 -6.65 -3.87
CA ARG A 349 -0.72 -6.77 -2.91
C ARG A 349 0.19 -7.92 -3.34
N VAL A 350 1.48 -7.64 -3.48
CA VAL A 350 2.51 -8.63 -3.79
C VAL A 350 3.35 -8.87 -2.53
N LEU A 351 3.52 -10.11 -2.13
CA LEU A 351 4.28 -10.48 -0.93
C LEU A 351 5.56 -11.22 -1.31
N GLU A 352 6.69 -10.85 -0.72
CA GLU A 352 7.92 -11.64 -0.75
C GLU A 352 7.90 -12.75 0.31
N ILE A 353 8.85 -13.67 0.25
CA ILE A 353 9.14 -14.61 1.35
C ILE A 353 9.67 -13.82 2.56
N PRO A 354 9.58 -14.36 3.79
CA PRO A 354 10.15 -13.70 4.96
C PRO A 354 11.66 -13.47 4.83
N THR A 355 12.11 -12.28 5.23
CA THR A 355 13.50 -11.83 5.30
C THR A 355 13.80 -11.22 6.67
N PRO A 356 15.08 -11.13 7.12
CA PRO A 356 15.39 -10.51 8.41
C PRO A 356 14.98 -9.04 8.45
N HIS A 357 14.44 -8.58 9.58
CA HIS A 357 14.23 -7.18 9.87
C HIS A 357 15.57 -6.48 10.11
N TRP A 358 15.68 -5.17 9.84
CA TRP A 358 16.92 -4.40 9.99
C TRP A 358 17.55 -4.51 11.38
N SER A 359 16.75 -4.66 12.42
CA SER A 359 17.21 -4.86 13.79
C SER A 359 18.06 -6.13 13.97
N MET A 360 17.74 -7.19 13.20
CA MET A 360 18.53 -8.42 13.19
C MET A 360 19.92 -8.21 12.61
N TYR A 361 20.02 -7.45 11.51
CA TYR A 361 21.32 -7.10 10.91
C TYR A 361 22.19 -6.31 11.89
N ASP A 362 21.59 -5.38 12.63
CA ASP A 362 22.31 -4.61 13.67
C ASP A 362 22.69 -5.50 14.84
N ALA A 363 21.79 -6.35 15.32
CA ALA A 363 22.10 -7.27 16.41
C ALA A 363 23.31 -8.15 16.10
N VAL A 364 23.35 -8.73 14.89
CA VAL A 364 24.51 -9.55 14.46
C VAL A 364 25.77 -8.70 14.27
N ARG A 365 25.64 -7.54 13.62
CA ARG A 365 26.78 -6.64 13.33
C ARG A 365 27.49 -6.14 14.57
N PHE A 366 26.72 -5.79 15.61
CA PHE A 366 27.22 -5.19 16.84
C PHE A 366 27.23 -6.13 18.05
N GLY A 367 26.77 -7.39 17.89
CA GLY A 367 26.71 -8.37 18.98
C GLY A 367 25.70 -7.99 20.07
N LEU A 368 24.53 -7.45 19.70
CA LEU A 368 23.50 -6.96 20.61
C LEU A 368 22.41 -8.01 20.86
N GLU A 369 21.82 -7.96 22.05
CA GLU A 369 20.57 -8.67 22.34
C GLU A 369 19.40 -7.78 21.94
N LEU A 370 18.47 -8.35 21.15
CA LEU A 370 17.26 -7.61 20.72
C LEU A 370 16.29 -7.47 21.89
N PRO A 371 15.64 -6.30 22.04
CA PRO A 371 14.48 -6.16 22.91
C PRO A 371 13.40 -7.21 22.58
N GLU A 372 12.61 -7.61 23.59
CA GLU A 372 11.64 -8.70 23.45
C GLU A 372 10.61 -8.45 22.33
N ASP A 373 10.13 -7.22 22.23
CA ASP A 373 9.10 -6.80 21.28
C ASP A 373 9.64 -6.45 19.89
N THR A 374 10.96 -6.55 19.67
CA THR A 374 11.57 -6.18 18.40
C THR A 374 11.22 -7.19 17.30
N PRO A 375 10.70 -6.75 16.15
CA PRO A 375 10.49 -7.63 15.00
C PRO A 375 11.81 -8.28 14.57
N ARG A 376 11.77 -9.57 14.29
CA ARG A 376 12.94 -10.35 13.81
C ARG A 376 12.92 -10.57 12.32
N MET A 377 11.74 -10.55 11.74
CA MET A 377 11.51 -10.84 10.33
C MET A 377 10.43 -9.90 9.80
N ASN A 378 10.53 -9.57 8.53
CA ASN A 378 9.50 -8.92 7.75
C ASN A 378 9.11 -9.80 6.57
N GLN A 379 7.93 -9.52 6.03
CA GLN A 379 7.52 -10.05 4.74
C GLN A 379 7.21 -8.84 3.84
N GLU A 380 8.25 -8.42 3.13
CA GLU A 380 8.23 -7.24 2.27
C GLU A 380 7.15 -7.35 1.20
N ARG A 381 6.65 -6.19 0.76
CA ARG A 381 5.48 -6.16 -0.11
C ARG A 381 5.42 -4.96 -1.04
N ALA A 382 4.52 -5.04 -2.00
CA ALA A 382 4.15 -3.93 -2.86
C ALA A 382 2.62 -3.78 -2.92
N TYR A 383 2.16 -2.54 -3.13
CA TYR A 383 0.74 -2.17 -3.24
C TYR A 383 0.51 -1.40 -4.53
N SER A 384 -0.33 -1.90 -5.43
CA SER A 384 -0.72 -1.15 -6.62
C SER A 384 -1.74 -0.07 -6.29
N SER A 385 -1.83 0.96 -7.14
CA SER A 385 -2.99 1.86 -7.14
C SER A 385 -4.26 1.08 -7.52
N PRO A 386 -5.44 1.43 -6.95
CA PRO A 386 -6.67 0.74 -7.25
C PRO A 386 -7.16 0.96 -8.68
N ILE A 387 -7.81 -0.06 -9.25
CA ILE A 387 -8.72 0.05 -10.39
C ILE A 387 -10.14 0.08 -9.83
N TRP A 388 -10.95 1.01 -10.31
CA TRP A 388 -12.31 1.22 -9.83
C TRP A 388 -13.32 0.68 -10.84
N TYR A 389 -14.43 0.16 -10.33
CA TYR A 389 -15.60 -0.17 -11.12
C TYR A 389 -16.78 0.68 -10.64
N THR A 390 -17.45 1.32 -11.58
CA THR A 390 -18.67 2.10 -11.31
C THR A 390 -19.77 1.61 -12.27
N PRO A 391 -20.93 1.14 -11.76
CA PRO A 391 -22.06 0.74 -12.58
C PRO A 391 -22.54 1.85 -13.50
N SER A 392 -22.92 1.49 -14.72
CA SER A 392 -23.64 2.41 -15.62
C SER A 392 -25.04 2.69 -15.03
N ARG A 393 -25.35 3.94 -14.78
CA ARG A 393 -26.66 4.40 -14.25
C ARG A 393 -27.70 4.51 -15.35
#